data_6e9a9ff9e7ff6368ab9fc1141c5aff00
#
_entry.id   6e9a9ff9e7ff6368ab9fc1141c5aff00
#
_cell.length_a   1.000
_cell.length_b   1.000
_cell.length_c   1.000
_cell.angle_alpha   90.00
_cell.angle_beta   90.00
_cell.angle_gamma   90.00
#
_symmetry.space_group_name_H-M   'P 1'
#
loop_
_entity.id
_entity.type
_entity.pdbx_description
1 polymer ?
#
loop_
_entity_poly.entity_id
_entity_poly.type
_entity_poly.pdbx_seq_one_letter_code
_entity_poly.pdbx_strand_id
1 'polypeptide(L)'
;MKRYAIYGAGSLGTVLGAYITKSGEKIDLINRNKAHIEALKKNGAKITGAVEMTVPVTALTPDEMSGKYDVILLLTKQLLNAEVVSFLKDFLAEDGVIVTLQNGLPEPGIAEIVGSHRTMGCVVEWGAALVSPGVCELTSKADSLSFHMGKMEGISDAKFAEVKALLERMCPVHEETNLIGARWSKLLINATFSGLGTVVGGVFGDVSESKAARKVAIRCMKECIDVGHAAGAEFAPVQGKNITALFYYKTAFKRALATMLIPIAMKKHRSIEPSMLQDLKKGKPCEIDAINGIVCHFGKACGVKTPINDRIVEIVKKCESGALTPCAENIKLFDDLL
;
A
#
# COMPACT_ATOMS: atom_id res chain seq x y z
N MET A 1 -30.33 8.34 -1.09
CA MET A 1 -29.52 7.58 -2.04
C MET A 1 -28.09 7.60 -1.50
N LYS A 2 -27.41 6.46 -1.41
CA LYS A 2 -26.03 6.37 -0.94
C LYS A 2 -25.09 7.10 -1.89
N ARG A 3 -24.07 7.75 -1.34
CA ARG A 3 -23.05 8.47 -2.11
C ARG A 3 -21.65 7.90 -1.82
N TYR A 4 -20.92 7.58 -2.86
CA TYR A 4 -19.61 6.97 -2.81
C TYR A 4 -18.58 7.85 -3.50
N ALA A 5 -17.35 7.84 -2.99
CA ALA A 5 -16.21 8.54 -3.59
C ALA A 5 -14.95 7.69 -3.59
N ILE A 6 -14.12 7.88 -4.59
CA ILE A 6 -12.72 7.46 -4.62
C ILE A 6 -11.87 8.72 -4.51
N TYR A 7 -11.20 8.91 -3.38
CA TYR A 7 -10.24 10.00 -3.21
C TYR A 7 -8.82 9.50 -3.47
N GLY A 8 -8.23 10.00 -4.54
CA GLY A 8 -6.99 9.48 -5.10
C GLY A 8 -7.24 8.63 -6.36
N ALA A 9 -8.13 9.09 -7.26
CA ALA A 9 -8.39 8.47 -8.55
C ALA A 9 -7.17 8.64 -9.49
N GLY A 10 -6.05 8.03 -9.11
CA GLY A 10 -4.86 7.81 -9.92
C GLY A 10 -5.01 6.51 -10.72
N SER A 11 -3.92 5.71 -10.85
CA SER A 11 -3.97 4.44 -11.59
C SER A 11 -4.98 3.46 -11.01
N LEU A 12 -4.80 3.06 -9.74
CA LEU A 12 -5.68 2.10 -9.05
C LEU A 12 -7.10 2.64 -8.92
N GLY A 13 -7.25 3.89 -8.45
CA GLY A 13 -8.57 4.48 -8.22
C GLY A 13 -9.37 4.68 -9.50
N THR A 14 -8.74 4.99 -10.64
CA THR A 14 -9.42 5.10 -11.93
C THR A 14 -9.91 3.74 -12.42
N VAL A 15 -9.08 2.70 -12.32
CA VAL A 15 -9.50 1.33 -12.68
C VAL A 15 -10.66 0.88 -11.82
N LEU A 16 -10.56 0.98 -10.48
CA LEU A 16 -11.63 0.60 -9.56
C LEU A 16 -12.93 1.39 -9.83
N GLY A 17 -12.82 2.71 -10.02
CA GLY A 17 -13.97 3.56 -10.32
C GLY A 17 -14.64 3.21 -11.63
N ALA A 18 -13.88 2.83 -12.67
CA ALA A 18 -14.41 2.37 -13.94
C ALA A 18 -15.23 1.06 -13.78
N TYR A 19 -14.72 0.09 -13.01
CA TYR A 19 -15.48 -1.14 -12.73
C TYR A 19 -16.76 -0.89 -11.96
N ILE A 20 -16.70 -0.09 -10.89
CA ILE A 20 -17.87 0.28 -10.07
C ILE A 20 -18.91 1.00 -10.94
N THR A 21 -18.50 2.01 -11.72
CA THR A 21 -19.41 2.76 -12.60
C THR A 21 -20.01 1.86 -13.69
N LYS A 22 -19.22 0.99 -14.30
CA LYS A 22 -19.68 0.02 -15.31
C LYS A 22 -20.73 -0.94 -14.75
N SER A 23 -20.68 -1.26 -13.46
CA SER A 23 -21.70 -2.10 -12.81
C SER A 23 -23.04 -1.40 -12.56
N GLY A 24 -23.15 -0.10 -12.89
CA GLY A 24 -24.33 0.72 -12.68
C GLY A 24 -24.36 1.50 -11.37
N GLU A 25 -23.31 1.39 -10.52
CA GLU A 25 -23.21 2.13 -9.27
C GLU A 25 -22.61 3.51 -9.50
N LYS A 26 -23.11 4.53 -8.78
CA LYS A 26 -22.60 5.90 -8.88
C LYS A 26 -21.48 6.12 -7.89
N ILE A 27 -20.31 6.57 -8.40
CA ILE A 27 -19.15 6.90 -7.59
C ILE A 27 -18.41 8.12 -8.17
N ASP A 28 -18.01 9.06 -7.30
CA ASP A 28 -17.25 10.24 -7.69
C ASP A 28 -15.74 9.91 -7.66
N LEU A 29 -15.04 10.13 -8.77
CA LEU A 29 -13.58 9.93 -8.88
C LEU A 29 -12.87 11.26 -8.64
N ILE A 30 -12.12 11.37 -7.54
CA ILE A 30 -11.53 12.62 -7.08
C ILE A 30 -10.00 12.57 -7.18
N ASN A 31 -9.41 13.57 -7.85
CA ASN A 31 -7.95 13.70 -7.97
C ASN A 31 -7.51 15.17 -8.07
N ARG A 32 -6.33 15.49 -7.53
CA ARG A 32 -5.71 16.83 -7.64
C ARG A 32 -5.14 17.12 -9.02
N ASN A 33 -4.87 16.09 -9.84
CA ASN A 33 -4.33 16.27 -11.18
C ASN A 33 -5.42 16.74 -12.15
N LYS A 34 -5.51 18.04 -12.37
CA LYS A 34 -6.51 18.68 -13.23
C LYS A 34 -6.53 18.09 -14.64
N ALA A 35 -5.36 17.86 -15.25
CA ALA A 35 -5.29 17.28 -16.60
C ALA A 35 -5.90 15.87 -16.65
N HIS A 36 -5.71 15.06 -15.59
CA HIS A 36 -6.31 13.74 -15.49
C HIS A 36 -7.84 13.83 -15.32
N ILE A 37 -8.31 14.71 -14.45
CA ILE A 37 -9.76 14.94 -14.21
C ILE A 37 -10.45 15.43 -15.49
N GLU A 38 -9.88 16.40 -16.21
CA GLU A 38 -10.45 16.89 -17.47
C GLU A 38 -10.51 15.81 -18.54
N ALA A 39 -9.48 14.96 -18.64
CA ALA A 39 -9.49 13.82 -19.55
C ALA A 39 -10.59 12.80 -19.18
N LEU A 40 -10.77 12.50 -17.88
CA LEU A 40 -11.83 11.61 -17.39
C LEU A 40 -13.24 12.21 -17.67
N LYS A 41 -13.45 13.50 -17.44
CA LYS A 41 -14.71 14.19 -17.74
C LYS A 41 -15.05 14.13 -19.23
N LYS A 42 -14.05 14.38 -20.08
CA LYS A 42 -14.23 14.48 -21.54
C LYS A 42 -14.38 13.14 -22.24
N ASN A 43 -13.52 12.16 -21.86
CA ASN A 43 -13.33 10.92 -22.62
C ASN A 43 -13.79 9.67 -21.84
N GLY A 44 -14.16 9.81 -20.56
CA GLY A 44 -14.35 8.69 -19.65
C GLY A 44 -13.03 8.08 -19.19
N ALA A 45 -13.10 7.06 -18.35
CA ALA A 45 -11.95 6.28 -17.89
C ALA A 45 -11.63 5.20 -18.94
N LYS A 46 -10.48 5.33 -19.61
CA LYS A 46 -9.98 4.31 -20.55
C LYS A 46 -9.03 3.37 -19.82
N ILE A 47 -9.42 2.10 -19.76
CA ILE A 47 -8.61 1.03 -19.15
C ILE A 47 -8.06 0.15 -20.25
N THR A 48 -6.76 -0.15 -20.18
CA THR A 48 -6.02 -1.00 -21.12
C THR A 48 -5.26 -2.11 -20.37
N GLY A 49 -4.54 -2.96 -21.07
CA GLY A 49 -3.76 -4.05 -20.50
C GLY A 49 -4.54 -5.35 -20.37
N ALA A 50 -4.73 -5.86 -19.16
CA ALA A 50 -5.45 -7.12 -18.95
C ALA A 50 -6.94 -7.06 -19.38
N VAL A 51 -7.50 -5.86 -19.51
CA VAL A 51 -8.84 -5.61 -20.05
C VAL A 51 -8.84 -4.35 -20.90
N GLU A 52 -9.77 -4.28 -21.87
CA GLU A 52 -9.99 -3.10 -22.69
C GLU A 52 -11.42 -2.58 -22.45
N MET A 53 -11.54 -1.37 -21.90
CA MET A 53 -12.82 -0.71 -21.73
C MET A 53 -12.68 0.80 -21.66
N THR A 54 -13.74 1.52 -22.05
CA THR A 54 -13.89 2.96 -21.80
C THR A 54 -15.26 3.18 -21.14
N VAL A 55 -15.24 3.81 -19.96
CA VAL A 55 -16.42 3.99 -19.12
C VAL A 55 -16.62 5.48 -18.83
N PRO A 56 -17.77 6.08 -19.16
CA PRO A 56 -18.11 7.42 -18.69
C PRO A 56 -18.15 7.45 -17.15
N VAL A 57 -17.42 8.37 -16.54
CA VAL A 57 -17.30 8.47 -15.08
C VAL A 57 -17.58 9.91 -14.60
N THR A 58 -18.02 10.06 -13.37
CA THR A 58 -18.04 11.36 -12.69
C THR A 58 -16.68 11.62 -12.10
N ALA A 59 -16.00 12.67 -12.56
CA ALA A 59 -14.65 13.01 -12.09
C ALA A 59 -14.62 14.45 -11.56
N LEU A 60 -13.98 14.66 -10.42
CA LEU A 60 -13.97 15.93 -9.68
C LEU A 60 -12.54 16.25 -9.18
N THR A 61 -12.22 17.53 -9.12
CA THR A 61 -11.11 18.00 -8.28
C THR A 61 -11.58 18.10 -6.81
N PRO A 62 -10.66 18.14 -5.80
CA PRO A 62 -11.07 18.27 -4.41
C PRO A 62 -11.95 19.49 -4.11
N ASP A 63 -11.72 20.59 -4.79
CA ASP A 63 -12.48 21.84 -4.69
C ASP A 63 -13.89 21.77 -5.31
N GLU A 64 -14.16 20.77 -6.15
CA GLU A 64 -15.50 20.50 -6.71
C GLU A 64 -16.33 19.54 -5.84
N MET A 65 -15.75 18.98 -4.77
CA MET A 65 -16.48 18.10 -3.85
C MET A 65 -17.59 18.88 -3.14
N SER A 66 -18.73 18.22 -2.95
CA SER A 66 -19.89 18.81 -2.25
C SER A 66 -20.74 17.74 -1.57
N GLY A 67 -21.47 18.16 -0.52
CA GLY A 67 -22.35 17.28 0.25
C GLY A 67 -21.57 16.25 1.08
N LYS A 68 -22.23 15.14 1.43
CA LYS A 68 -21.68 14.09 2.30
C LYS A 68 -21.62 12.75 1.59
N TYR A 69 -20.63 11.92 1.93
CA TYR A 69 -20.41 10.58 1.38
C TYR A 69 -20.60 9.51 2.46
N ASP A 70 -21.28 8.44 2.11
CA ASP A 70 -21.46 7.26 2.97
C ASP A 70 -20.19 6.39 3.01
N VAL A 71 -19.42 6.38 1.90
CA VAL A 71 -18.14 5.67 1.80
C VAL A 71 -17.17 6.50 0.97
N ILE A 72 -15.97 6.72 1.53
CA ILE A 72 -14.83 7.28 0.79
C ILE A 72 -13.73 6.23 0.72
N LEU A 73 -13.45 5.74 -0.48
CA LEU A 73 -12.31 4.86 -0.78
C LEU A 73 -11.07 5.73 -0.92
N LEU A 74 -10.10 5.58 -0.01
CA LEU A 74 -8.87 6.38 0.03
C LEU A 74 -7.70 5.65 -0.64
N LEU A 75 -7.23 6.20 -1.78
CA LEU A 75 -6.16 5.64 -2.62
C LEU A 75 -5.03 6.64 -2.91
N THR A 76 -4.95 7.75 -2.19
CA THR A 76 -3.79 8.64 -2.29
C THR A 76 -2.55 7.98 -1.69
N LYS A 77 -1.36 8.45 -2.09
CA LYS A 77 -0.15 8.15 -1.32
C LYS A 77 -0.22 8.79 0.06
N GLN A 78 0.42 8.17 1.04
CA GLN A 78 0.37 8.61 2.45
C GLN A 78 1.26 9.83 2.77
N LEU A 79 1.77 10.55 1.77
CA LEU A 79 2.69 11.68 1.96
C LEU A 79 2.11 12.80 2.84
N LEU A 80 0.80 13.03 2.77
CA LEU A 80 0.06 14.05 3.53
C LEU A 80 -1.22 13.44 4.12
N ASN A 81 -1.13 12.25 4.69
CA ASN A 81 -2.32 11.47 5.03
C ASN A 81 -3.20 12.16 6.09
N ALA A 82 -2.58 12.76 7.12
CA ALA A 82 -3.31 13.46 8.16
C ALA A 82 -4.10 14.68 7.62
N GLU A 83 -3.50 15.47 6.73
CA GLU A 83 -4.16 16.61 6.09
C GLU A 83 -5.33 16.15 5.20
N VAL A 84 -5.10 15.11 4.40
CA VAL A 84 -6.11 14.54 3.51
C VAL A 84 -7.29 13.98 4.31
N VAL A 85 -7.04 13.23 5.36
CA VAL A 85 -8.10 12.63 6.19
C VAL A 85 -8.86 13.71 6.98
N SER A 86 -8.17 14.73 7.48
CA SER A 86 -8.81 15.89 8.14
C SER A 86 -9.74 16.64 7.18
N PHE A 87 -9.32 16.85 5.93
CA PHE A 87 -10.16 17.42 4.87
C PHE A 87 -11.37 16.53 4.57
N LEU A 88 -11.16 15.22 4.41
CA LEU A 88 -12.24 14.28 4.07
C LEU A 88 -13.26 14.09 5.19
N LYS A 89 -12.88 14.31 6.46
CA LYS A 89 -13.77 14.26 7.61
C LYS A 89 -15.00 15.16 7.42
N ASP A 90 -14.80 16.35 6.83
CA ASP A 90 -15.89 17.30 6.57
C ASP A 90 -16.86 16.85 5.47
N PHE A 91 -16.48 15.84 4.68
CA PHE A 91 -17.33 15.25 3.63
C PHE A 91 -17.95 13.90 4.02
N LEU A 92 -17.69 13.39 5.22
CA LEU A 92 -18.33 12.15 5.68
C LEU A 92 -19.77 12.40 6.15
N ALA A 93 -20.68 11.50 5.76
CA ALA A 93 -22.01 11.41 6.34
C ALA A 93 -21.91 11.03 7.84
N GLU A 94 -23.02 11.11 8.57
CA GLU A 94 -23.04 10.82 10.01
C GLU A 94 -22.48 9.42 10.33
N ASP A 95 -22.89 8.40 9.57
CA ASP A 95 -22.42 7.01 9.63
C ASP A 95 -21.42 6.68 8.50
N GLY A 96 -20.86 7.71 7.84
CA GLY A 96 -19.93 7.56 6.73
C GLY A 96 -18.57 7.04 7.18
N VAL A 97 -17.91 6.26 6.31
CA VAL A 97 -16.63 5.61 6.60
C VAL A 97 -15.55 5.95 5.57
N ILE A 98 -14.30 5.99 6.04
CA ILE A 98 -13.11 5.97 5.17
C ILE A 98 -12.62 4.53 5.09
N VAL A 99 -12.48 4.02 3.88
CA VAL A 99 -11.87 2.73 3.59
C VAL A 99 -10.51 2.99 2.95
N THR A 100 -9.44 2.69 3.65
CA THR A 100 -8.10 2.90 3.09
C THR A 100 -7.65 1.70 2.26
N LEU A 101 -7.28 1.96 1.00
CA LEU A 101 -6.67 0.99 0.09
C LEU A 101 -5.15 1.28 -0.08
N GLN A 102 -4.62 2.12 0.77
CA GLN A 102 -3.20 2.51 0.79
C GLN A 102 -2.30 1.36 1.27
N ASN A 103 -1.02 1.40 0.92
CA ASN A 103 -0.02 0.47 1.46
C ASN A 103 0.40 0.88 2.89
N GLY A 104 1.23 0.07 3.54
CA GLY A 104 1.71 0.36 4.89
C GLY A 104 0.68 0.04 5.97
N LEU A 105 0.60 0.89 7.00
CA LEU A 105 -0.28 0.75 8.15
C LEU A 105 -1.04 2.07 8.39
N PRO A 106 -1.95 2.48 7.49
CA PRO A 106 -2.61 3.78 7.56
C PRO A 106 -3.77 3.84 8.56
N GLU A 107 -4.39 2.71 8.93
CA GLU A 107 -5.62 2.63 9.70
C GLU A 107 -5.53 3.34 11.07
N PRO A 108 -4.46 3.14 11.87
CA PRO A 108 -4.35 3.82 13.17
C PRO A 108 -4.39 5.36 13.04
N GLY A 109 -3.60 5.92 12.13
CA GLY A 109 -3.57 7.38 11.92
C GLY A 109 -4.87 7.95 11.35
N ILE A 110 -5.61 7.17 10.55
CA ILE A 110 -6.94 7.55 10.07
C ILE A 110 -7.93 7.52 11.25
N ALA A 111 -7.88 6.47 12.07
CA ALA A 111 -8.76 6.30 13.22
C ALA A 111 -8.56 7.39 14.29
N GLU A 112 -7.36 7.91 14.46
CA GLU A 112 -7.10 9.07 15.34
C GLU A 112 -7.88 10.32 14.91
N ILE A 113 -8.17 10.49 13.62
CA ILE A 113 -8.83 11.69 13.07
C ILE A 113 -10.36 11.50 12.99
N VAL A 114 -10.82 10.36 12.48
CA VAL A 114 -12.25 10.13 12.21
C VAL A 114 -12.91 9.14 13.17
N GLY A 115 -12.14 8.45 14.00
CA GLY A 115 -12.58 7.39 14.90
C GLY A 115 -12.46 5.99 14.28
N SER A 116 -12.23 4.98 15.13
CA SER A 116 -12.13 3.57 14.69
C SER A 116 -13.44 3.08 14.05
N HIS A 117 -14.57 3.51 14.61
CA HIS A 117 -15.93 3.20 14.11
C HIS A 117 -16.24 3.77 12.72
N ARG A 118 -15.34 4.57 12.15
CA ARG A 118 -15.44 5.16 10.80
C ARG A 118 -14.23 4.80 9.92
N THR A 119 -13.40 3.83 10.35
CA THR A 119 -12.17 3.43 9.66
C THR A 119 -12.22 1.95 9.28
N MET A 120 -11.99 1.67 7.99
CA MET A 120 -11.83 0.33 7.46
C MET A 120 -10.56 0.24 6.62
N GLY A 121 -9.98 -0.93 6.53
CA GLY A 121 -8.81 -1.19 5.70
C GLY A 121 -9.09 -2.22 4.62
N CYS A 122 -8.44 -2.02 3.49
CA CYS A 122 -8.52 -2.95 2.37
C CYS A 122 -7.14 -3.11 1.74
N VAL A 123 -6.62 -4.33 1.75
CA VAL A 123 -5.39 -4.70 1.07
C VAL A 123 -5.71 -5.00 -0.38
N VAL A 124 -5.05 -4.31 -1.30
CA VAL A 124 -5.19 -4.51 -2.75
C VAL A 124 -4.16 -5.54 -3.22
N GLU A 125 -4.60 -6.57 -3.95
CA GLU A 125 -3.73 -7.61 -4.51
C GLU A 125 -3.67 -7.56 -6.04
N TRP A 126 -3.73 -6.38 -6.61
CA TRP A 126 -3.56 -6.14 -8.04
C TRP A 126 -2.85 -4.81 -8.29
N GLY A 127 -2.37 -4.63 -9.51
CA GLY A 127 -1.61 -3.46 -9.92
C GLY A 127 -2.23 -2.75 -11.11
N ALA A 128 -2.00 -1.43 -11.17
CA ALA A 128 -2.34 -0.60 -12.32
C ALA A 128 -1.29 0.51 -12.51
N ALA A 129 -1.12 0.97 -13.73
CA ALA A 129 -0.25 2.07 -14.09
C ALA A 129 -1.05 3.21 -14.74
N LEU A 130 -0.70 4.45 -14.43
CA LEU A 130 -1.20 5.62 -15.16
C LEU A 130 -0.35 5.82 -16.42
N VAL A 131 -0.93 5.56 -17.58
CA VAL A 131 -0.26 5.66 -18.90
C VAL A 131 -0.23 7.11 -19.36
N SER A 132 -1.41 7.76 -19.31
CA SER A 132 -1.59 9.19 -19.66
C SER A 132 -2.86 9.71 -18.98
N PRO A 133 -3.12 11.03 -19.00
CA PRO A 133 -4.37 11.56 -18.47
C PRO A 133 -5.60 10.83 -19.02
N GLY A 134 -6.43 10.29 -18.12
CA GLY A 134 -7.65 9.51 -18.47
C GLY A 134 -7.41 8.07 -18.89
N VAL A 135 -6.14 7.62 -19.05
CA VAL A 135 -5.80 6.26 -19.52
C VAL A 135 -4.99 5.53 -18.45
N CYS A 136 -5.50 4.41 -17.98
CA CYS A 136 -4.85 3.54 -16.99
C CYS A 136 -4.73 2.11 -17.53
N GLU A 137 -3.60 1.47 -17.26
CA GLU A 137 -3.36 0.08 -17.58
C GLU A 137 -3.60 -0.80 -16.35
N LEU A 138 -4.43 -1.83 -16.47
CA LEU A 138 -4.53 -2.91 -15.50
C LEU A 138 -3.40 -3.91 -15.77
N THR A 139 -2.36 -3.89 -14.91
CA THR A 139 -1.14 -4.70 -15.12
C THR A 139 -1.24 -6.12 -14.58
N SER A 140 -2.19 -6.39 -13.69
CA SER A 140 -2.47 -7.74 -13.18
C SER A 140 -3.46 -8.46 -14.07
N LYS A 141 -3.35 -9.81 -14.13
CA LYS A 141 -4.30 -10.64 -14.87
C LYS A 141 -5.72 -10.51 -14.30
N ALA A 142 -6.72 -10.43 -15.15
CA ALA A 142 -8.12 -10.18 -14.77
C ALA A 142 -8.72 -11.26 -13.85
N ASP A 143 -8.23 -12.49 -13.93
CA ASP A 143 -8.66 -13.64 -13.12
C ASP A 143 -7.94 -13.79 -11.78
N SER A 144 -6.97 -12.93 -11.50
CA SER A 144 -6.15 -12.97 -10.28
C SER A 144 -6.34 -11.75 -9.36
N LEU A 145 -7.36 -10.95 -9.64
CA LEU A 145 -7.63 -9.76 -8.83
C LEU A 145 -8.36 -10.15 -7.55
N SER A 146 -7.97 -9.56 -6.43
CA SER A 146 -8.68 -9.70 -5.16
C SER A 146 -8.45 -8.52 -4.23
N PHE A 147 -9.34 -8.41 -3.25
CA PHE A 147 -9.21 -7.55 -2.09
C PHE A 147 -9.22 -8.38 -0.81
N HIS A 148 -8.47 -7.95 0.20
CA HIS A 148 -8.61 -8.42 1.57
C HIS A 148 -9.06 -7.25 2.44
N MET A 149 -10.28 -7.29 2.94
CA MET A 149 -10.92 -6.18 3.64
C MET A 149 -11.21 -6.55 5.09
N GLY A 150 -10.83 -5.66 5.99
CA GLY A 150 -11.12 -5.77 7.41
C GLY A 150 -11.66 -4.46 7.99
N LYS A 151 -12.22 -4.55 9.19
CA LYS A 151 -12.79 -3.41 9.93
C LYS A 151 -12.00 -3.14 11.21
N MET A 152 -11.94 -1.86 11.59
CA MET A 152 -11.56 -1.45 12.93
C MET A 152 -12.74 -1.63 13.89
N GLU A 153 -12.46 -1.51 15.19
CA GLU A 153 -13.51 -1.62 16.22
C GLU A 153 -14.62 -0.58 16.04
N GLY A 154 -15.86 -1.00 16.23
CA GLY A 154 -17.04 -0.14 16.15
C GLY A 154 -17.70 -0.05 14.77
N ILE A 155 -17.14 -0.64 13.73
CA ILE A 155 -17.80 -0.76 12.42
C ILE A 155 -18.95 -1.78 12.49
N SER A 156 -20.15 -1.37 12.08
CA SER A 156 -21.31 -2.27 12.01
C SER A 156 -21.18 -3.28 10.87
N ASP A 157 -21.78 -4.47 11.06
CA ASP A 157 -21.79 -5.50 10.01
C ASP A 157 -22.53 -5.05 8.74
N ALA A 158 -23.57 -4.22 8.89
CA ALA A 158 -24.28 -3.64 7.76
C ALA A 158 -23.38 -2.70 6.92
N LYS A 159 -22.58 -1.84 7.58
CA LYS A 159 -21.63 -0.95 6.89
C LYS A 159 -20.50 -1.76 6.24
N PHE A 160 -20.01 -2.80 6.90
CA PHE A 160 -19.01 -3.70 6.32
C PHE A 160 -19.54 -4.39 5.07
N ALA A 161 -20.76 -4.94 5.12
CA ALA A 161 -21.42 -5.57 3.97
C ALA A 161 -21.66 -4.59 2.81
N GLU A 162 -22.02 -3.32 3.11
CA GLU A 162 -22.17 -2.26 2.11
C GLU A 162 -20.87 -2.02 1.35
N VAL A 163 -19.76 -1.85 2.06
CA VAL A 163 -18.43 -1.61 1.45
C VAL A 163 -17.95 -2.84 0.69
N LYS A 164 -18.15 -4.04 1.24
CA LYS A 164 -17.83 -5.30 0.57
C LYS A 164 -18.55 -5.41 -0.78
N ALA A 165 -19.86 -5.21 -0.81
CA ALA A 165 -20.64 -5.25 -2.03
C ALA A 165 -20.21 -4.19 -3.06
N LEU A 166 -19.75 -3.02 -2.60
CA LEU A 166 -19.21 -1.98 -3.49
C LEU A 166 -17.90 -2.43 -4.15
N LEU A 167 -16.97 -3.02 -3.40
CA LEU A 167 -15.69 -3.51 -3.94
C LEU A 167 -15.85 -4.77 -4.80
N GLU A 168 -16.81 -5.64 -4.49
CA GLU A 168 -17.16 -6.85 -5.27
C GLU A 168 -17.69 -6.52 -6.67
N ARG A 169 -18.00 -5.24 -6.96
CA ARG A 169 -18.29 -4.79 -8.35
C ARG A 169 -17.09 -4.94 -9.27
N MET A 170 -15.88 -5.07 -8.72
CA MET A 170 -14.66 -5.27 -9.51
C MET A 170 -14.14 -6.70 -9.43
N CYS A 171 -13.94 -7.23 -8.22
CA CYS A 171 -13.34 -8.55 -8.03
C CYS A 171 -13.67 -9.10 -6.63
N PRO A 172 -13.40 -10.38 -6.34
CA PRO A 172 -13.66 -10.99 -5.05
C PRO A 172 -13.06 -10.21 -3.86
N VAL A 173 -13.82 -10.12 -2.77
CA VAL A 173 -13.41 -9.52 -1.51
C VAL A 173 -13.35 -10.60 -0.43
N HIS A 174 -12.14 -10.87 0.04
CA HIS A 174 -11.90 -11.76 1.18
C HIS A 174 -12.00 -10.97 2.49
N GLU A 175 -12.78 -11.49 3.45
CA GLU A 175 -12.89 -10.88 4.76
C GLU A 175 -11.65 -11.20 5.60
N GLU A 176 -11.03 -10.15 6.12
CA GLU A 176 -9.84 -10.25 6.96
C GLU A 176 -10.22 -9.97 8.41
N THR A 177 -10.27 -11.01 9.22
CA THR A 177 -10.60 -10.90 10.65
C THR A 177 -9.47 -10.31 11.48
N ASN A 178 -8.24 -10.38 10.97
CA ASN A 178 -7.04 -9.82 11.58
C ASN A 178 -6.39 -8.79 10.64
N LEU A 179 -7.09 -7.68 10.38
CA LEU A 179 -6.64 -6.64 9.47
C LEU A 179 -5.23 -6.12 9.80
N ILE A 180 -4.99 -5.81 11.07
CA ILE A 180 -3.68 -5.27 11.50
C ILE A 180 -2.57 -6.28 11.30
N GLY A 181 -2.83 -7.56 11.60
CA GLY A 181 -1.87 -8.63 11.34
C GLY A 181 -1.59 -8.84 9.85
N ALA A 182 -2.60 -8.75 8.98
CA ALA A 182 -2.44 -8.81 7.54
C ALA A 182 -1.62 -7.62 7.02
N ARG A 183 -1.87 -6.41 7.55
CA ARG A 183 -1.08 -5.20 7.25
C ARG A 183 0.39 -5.37 7.63
N TRP A 184 0.67 -5.84 8.85
CA TRP A 184 2.04 -6.10 9.29
C TRP A 184 2.74 -7.16 8.44
N SER A 185 2.02 -8.22 8.03
CA SER A 185 2.57 -9.25 7.15
C SER A 185 2.93 -8.69 5.76
N LYS A 186 2.09 -7.84 5.18
CA LYS A 186 2.39 -7.14 3.92
C LYS A 186 3.51 -6.11 4.11
N LEU A 187 3.50 -5.38 5.22
CA LEU A 187 4.53 -4.40 5.56
C LEU A 187 5.92 -5.04 5.69
N LEU A 188 6.01 -6.21 6.31
CA LEU A 188 7.26 -7.00 6.40
C LEU A 188 7.88 -7.24 5.02
N ILE A 189 7.08 -7.63 4.04
CA ILE A 189 7.53 -7.85 2.65
C ILE A 189 7.94 -6.51 2.01
N ASN A 190 7.11 -5.49 2.13
CA ASN A 190 7.34 -4.19 1.52
C ASN A 190 8.55 -3.47 2.13
N ALA A 191 8.67 -3.39 3.45
CA ALA A 191 9.81 -2.76 4.11
C ALA A 191 11.13 -3.43 3.72
N THR A 192 11.11 -4.77 3.58
CA THR A 192 12.30 -5.51 3.19
C THR A 192 12.62 -5.37 1.70
N PHE A 193 11.69 -5.79 0.82
CA PHE A 193 12.00 -5.90 -0.61
C PHE A 193 11.74 -4.62 -1.37
N SER A 194 10.70 -3.85 -1.03
CA SER A 194 10.51 -2.54 -1.67
C SER A 194 11.53 -1.52 -1.15
N GLY A 195 11.81 -1.52 0.17
CA GLY A 195 12.84 -0.66 0.75
C GLY A 195 14.22 -0.91 0.16
N LEU A 196 14.72 -2.15 0.27
CA LEU A 196 16.05 -2.51 -0.25
C LEU A 196 16.12 -2.48 -1.77
N GLY A 197 15.07 -2.87 -2.49
CA GLY A 197 15.02 -2.76 -3.94
C GLY A 197 15.14 -1.31 -4.41
N THR A 198 14.55 -0.37 -3.67
CA THR A 198 14.73 1.06 -3.92
C THR A 198 16.17 1.52 -3.64
N VAL A 199 16.78 1.04 -2.55
CA VAL A 199 18.19 1.33 -2.21
C VAL A 199 19.14 0.86 -3.30
N VAL A 200 18.95 -0.38 -3.79
CA VAL A 200 19.85 -0.98 -4.81
C VAL A 200 19.47 -0.61 -6.24
N GLY A 201 18.37 0.11 -6.45
CA GLY A 201 17.91 0.54 -7.78
C GLY A 201 17.41 -0.61 -8.66
N GLY A 202 16.92 -1.71 -8.05
CA GLY A 202 16.58 -2.94 -8.73
C GLY A 202 15.23 -3.55 -8.33
N VAL A 203 14.94 -4.71 -8.89
CA VAL A 203 13.76 -5.51 -8.61
C VAL A 203 13.93 -6.37 -7.35
N PHE A 204 12.86 -7.01 -6.87
CA PHE A 204 12.93 -7.91 -5.71
C PHE A 204 13.93 -9.05 -5.89
N GLY A 205 14.18 -9.49 -7.14
CA GLY A 205 15.21 -10.46 -7.49
C GLY A 205 16.61 -10.01 -7.12
N ASP A 206 16.95 -8.75 -7.38
CA ASP A 206 18.29 -8.21 -7.07
C ASP A 206 18.57 -8.21 -5.56
N VAL A 207 17.54 -8.05 -4.74
CA VAL A 207 17.64 -8.20 -3.27
C VAL A 207 17.73 -9.68 -2.88
N SER A 208 16.83 -10.53 -3.40
CA SER A 208 16.70 -11.92 -2.97
C SER A 208 17.84 -12.83 -3.46
N GLU A 209 18.48 -12.53 -4.59
CA GLU A 209 19.54 -13.33 -5.19
C GLU A 209 20.95 -12.88 -4.77
N SER A 210 21.12 -11.61 -4.36
CA SER A 210 22.38 -11.09 -3.84
C SER A 210 22.70 -11.59 -2.43
N LYS A 211 23.86 -12.22 -2.23
CA LYS A 211 24.32 -12.68 -0.89
C LYS A 211 24.46 -11.51 0.10
N ALA A 212 24.95 -10.36 -0.35
CA ALA A 212 25.09 -9.18 0.49
C ALA A 212 23.72 -8.62 0.89
N ALA A 213 22.83 -8.40 -0.08
CA ALA A 213 21.50 -7.87 0.19
C ALA A 213 20.64 -8.78 1.09
N ARG A 214 20.74 -10.12 0.95
CA ARG A 214 20.06 -11.06 1.86
C ARG A 214 20.48 -10.94 3.32
N LYS A 215 21.76 -10.61 3.60
CA LYS A 215 22.23 -10.39 4.98
C LYS A 215 21.54 -9.17 5.61
N VAL A 216 21.29 -8.13 4.83
CA VAL A 216 20.53 -6.95 5.25
C VAL A 216 19.05 -7.29 5.35
N ALA A 217 18.49 -7.94 4.32
CA ALA A 217 17.07 -8.29 4.24
C ALA A 217 16.59 -9.11 5.44
N ILE A 218 17.34 -10.15 5.85
CA ILE A 218 16.92 -10.98 7.01
C ILE A 218 16.93 -10.20 8.32
N ARG A 219 17.80 -9.18 8.47
CA ARG A 219 17.80 -8.30 9.64
C ARG A 219 16.64 -7.29 9.58
N CYS A 220 16.36 -6.71 8.41
CA CYS A 220 15.19 -5.87 8.19
C CYS A 220 13.89 -6.62 8.56
N MET A 221 13.75 -7.86 8.08
CA MET A 221 12.62 -8.73 8.44
C MET A 221 12.52 -8.95 9.94
N LYS A 222 13.66 -9.22 10.62
CA LYS A 222 13.65 -9.42 12.06
C LYS A 222 13.18 -8.17 12.82
N GLU A 223 13.68 -6.99 12.45
CA GLU A 223 13.24 -5.73 13.03
C GLU A 223 11.73 -5.53 12.86
N CYS A 224 11.19 -5.74 11.64
CA CYS A 224 9.76 -5.62 11.39
C CYS A 224 8.94 -6.60 12.26
N ILE A 225 9.42 -7.85 12.44
CA ILE A 225 8.73 -8.85 13.25
C ILE A 225 8.81 -8.48 14.75
N ASP A 226 10.00 -8.09 15.24
CA ASP A 226 10.19 -7.68 16.63
C ASP A 226 9.30 -6.49 16.99
N VAL A 227 9.26 -5.47 16.11
CA VAL A 227 8.42 -4.26 16.28
C VAL A 227 6.93 -4.63 16.24
N GLY A 228 6.50 -5.43 15.26
CA GLY A 228 5.11 -5.85 15.16
C GLY A 228 4.64 -6.60 16.41
N HIS A 229 5.43 -7.57 16.92
CA HIS A 229 5.11 -8.28 18.16
C HIS A 229 5.09 -7.35 19.37
N ALA A 230 6.05 -6.41 19.47
CA ALA A 230 6.08 -5.43 20.56
C ALA A 230 4.90 -4.46 20.51
N ALA A 231 4.39 -4.17 19.33
CA ALA A 231 3.18 -3.38 19.09
C ALA A 231 1.87 -4.20 19.29
N GLY A 232 1.97 -5.47 19.69
CA GLY A 232 0.81 -6.34 19.93
C GLY A 232 0.20 -6.96 18.67
N ALA A 233 0.88 -6.88 17.51
CA ALA A 233 0.36 -7.45 16.29
C ALA A 233 0.57 -8.97 16.21
N GLU A 234 -0.48 -9.69 15.85
CA GLU A 234 -0.44 -11.09 15.45
C GLU A 234 -0.37 -11.16 13.92
N PHE A 235 0.78 -11.54 13.37
CA PHE A 235 0.96 -11.58 11.93
C PHE A 235 0.04 -12.60 11.27
N ALA A 236 -0.75 -12.17 10.29
CA ALA A 236 -1.58 -13.07 9.51
C ALA A 236 -0.74 -13.86 8.49
N PRO A 237 -1.13 -15.11 8.15
CA PRO A 237 -0.49 -15.85 7.07
C PRO A 237 -0.57 -15.11 5.73
N VAL A 238 0.50 -15.16 4.94
CA VAL A 238 0.51 -14.65 3.55
C VAL A 238 0.36 -15.85 2.61
N GLN A 239 -0.69 -15.86 1.81
CA GLN A 239 -1.02 -16.99 0.92
C GLN A 239 -0.97 -18.35 1.65
N GLY A 240 -1.54 -18.40 2.85
CA GLY A 240 -1.59 -19.60 3.70
C GLY A 240 -0.27 -19.98 4.38
N LYS A 241 0.81 -19.19 4.24
CA LYS A 241 2.12 -19.45 4.83
C LYS A 241 2.40 -18.51 6.00
N ASN A 242 2.86 -19.08 7.12
CA ASN A 242 3.34 -18.30 8.25
C ASN A 242 4.76 -17.78 7.96
N ILE A 243 4.85 -16.55 7.45
CA ILE A 243 6.12 -15.92 7.07
C ILE A 243 6.98 -15.55 8.28
N THR A 244 6.36 -15.25 9.43
CA THR A 244 7.12 -14.97 10.65
C THR A 244 7.79 -16.23 11.17
N ALA A 245 7.12 -17.37 11.19
CA ALA A 245 7.73 -18.65 11.57
C ALA A 245 8.93 -19.02 10.66
N LEU A 246 8.85 -18.64 9.38
CA LEU A 246 9.90 -18.92 8.39
C LEU A 246 11.13 -18.03 8.59
N PHE A 247 10.94 -16.72 8.83
CA PHE A 247 12.01 -15.73 8.79
C PHE A 247 12.44 -15.21 10.18
N TYR A 248 11.63 -15.42 11.24
CA TYR A 248 12.03 -15.05 12.58
C TYR A 248 13.12 -15.98 13.13
N TYR A 249 14.16 -15.39 13.71
CA TYR A 249 15.29 -16.14 14.28
C TYR A 249 15.74 -15.58 15.64
N LYS A 250 16.21 -16.49 16.51
CA LYS A 250 16.87 -16.17 17.77
C LYS A 250 18.33 -16.67 17.83
N THR A 251 18.72 -17.51 16.88
CA THR A 251 20.07 -18.10 16.81
C THR A 251 20.74 -17.83 15.47
N ALA A 252 22.08 -17.83 15.45
CA ALA A 252 22.85 -17.67 14.22
C ALA A 252 22.56 -18.77 13.19
N PHE A 253 22.35 -20.01 13.64
CA PHE A 253 21.99 -21.14 12.78
C PHE A 253 20.64 -20.90 12.07
N LYS A 254 19.59 -20.54 12.83
CA LYS A 254 18.28 -20.27 12.24
C LYS A 254 18.33 -19.05 11.32
N ARG A 255 19.12 -18.01 11.65
CA ARG A 255 19.37 -16.87 10.75
C ARG A 255 19.96 -17.31 9.42
N ALA A 256 20.99 -18.16 9.44
CA ALA A 256 21.62 -18.67 8.22
C ALA A 256 20.62 -19.45 7.36
N LEU A 257 19.84 -20.36 7.96
CA LEU A 257 18.81 -21.12 7.28
C LEU A 257 17.74 -20.20 6.67
N ALA A 258 17.18 -19.26 7.45
CA ALA A 258 16.18 -18.31 6.98
C ALA A 258 16.71 -17.46 5.81
N THR A 259 17.98 -17.03 5.88
CA THR A 259 18.64 -16.28 4.79
C THR A 259 18.72 -17.09 3.49
N MET A 260 18.98 -18.41 3.59
CA MET A 260 19.01 -19.31 2.43
C MET A 260 17.63 -19.54 1.80
N LEU A 261 16.56 -19.40 2.58
CA LEU A 261 15.20 -19.60 2.09
C LEU A 261 14.62 -18.37 1.34
N ILE A 262 15.22 -17.18 1.51
CA ILE A 262 14.74 -15.95 0.87
C ILE A 262 14.56 -16.08 -0.65
N PRO A 263 15.56 -16.58 -1.45
CA PRO A 263 15.39 -16.68 -2.90
C PRO A 263 14.26 -17.62 -3.31
N ILE A 264 14.05 -18.69 -2.54
CA ILE A 264 13.00 -19.67 -2.79
C ILE A 264 11.63 -19.04 -2.52
N ALA A 265 11.47 -18.34 -1.40
CA ALA A 265 10.23 -17.66 -1.03
C ALA A 265 9.86 -16.55 -2.02
N MET A 266 10.86 -15.82 -2.55
CA MET A 266 10.66 -14.69 -3.45
C MET A 266 10.64 -15.06 -4.93
N LYS A 267 10.81 -16.33 -5.30
CA LYS A 267 10.93 -16.79 -6.71
C LYS A 267 9.80 -16.27 -7.61
N LYS A 268 8.56 -16.27 -7.13
CA LYS A 268 7.39 -15.80 -7.90
C LYS A 268 7.31 -14.27 -8.04
N HIS A 269 8.00 -13.55 -7.16
CA HIS A 269 7.93 -12.08 -7.06
C HIS A 269 9.20 -11.39 -7.53
N ARG A 270 10.19 -12.13 -8.04
CA ARG A 270 11.52 -11.61 -8.37
C ARG A 270 11.53 -10.46 -9.38
N SER A 271 10.57 -10.41 -10.31
CA SER A 271 10.47 -9.39 -11.35
C SER A 271 9.74 -8.11 -10.90
N ILE A 272 9.26 -8.06 -9.65
CA ILE A 272 8.52 -6.90 -9.16
C ILE A 272 9.49 -5.74 -8.93
N GLU A 273 9.24 -4.62 -9.60
CA GLU A 273 9.91 -3.36 -9.35
C GLU A 273 9.18 -2.59 -8.24
N PRO A 274 9.88 -2.14 -7.19
CA PRO A 274 9.29 -1.33 -6.13
C PRO A 274 8.58 -0.09 -6.63
N SER A 275 7.38 0.19 -6.14
CA SER A 275 6.67 1.44 -6.47
C SER A 275 7.45 2.68 -6.04
N MET A 276 8.19 2.62 -4.92
CA MET A 276 9.06 3.70 -4.47
C MET A 276 10.20 3.98 -5.47
N LEU A 277 10.80 2.94 -6.05
CA LEU A 277 11.81 3.11 -7.09
C LEU A 277 11.22 3.74 -8.35
N GLN A 278 10.01 3.32 -8.76
CA GLN A 278 9.30 3.93 -9.89
C GLN A 278 9.01 5.41 -9.66
N ASP A 279 8.71 5.81 -8.41
CA ASP A 279 8.50 7.21 -8.05
C ASP A 279 9.79 8.02 -8.17
N LEU A 280 10.90 7.51 -7.61
CA LEU A 280 12.21 8.15 -7.72
C LEU A 280 12.65 8.33 -9.17
N LYS A 281 12.46 7.31 -10.03
CA LYS A 281 12.73 7.41 -11.47
C LYS A 281 11.92 8.50 -12.17
N LYS A 282 10.74 8.84 -11.63
CA LYS A 282 9.86 9.92 -12.14
C LYS A 282 10.11 11.27 -11.45
N GLY A 283 11.13 11.38 -10.59
CA GLY A 283 11.42 12.58 -9.80
C GLY A 283 10.31 12.93 -8.80
N LYS A 284 9.57 11.93 -8.30
CA LYS A 284 8.47 12.11 -7.35
C LYS A 284 8.85 11.62 -5.97
N PRO A 285 8.35 12.25 -4.90
CA PRO A 285 8.51 11.72 -3.54
C PRO A 285 7.83 10.36 -3.42
N CYS A 286 8.47 9.44 -2.68
CA CYS A 286 7.97 8.09 -2.45
C CYS A 286 7.41 7.91 -1.03
N GLU A 287 6.85 6.74 -0.75
CA GLU A 287 6.18 6.45 0.53
C GLU A 287 7.13 5.82 1.57
N ILE A 288 8.42 6.17 1.56
CA ILE A 288 9.40 5.55 2.46
C ILE A 288 9.04 5.72 3.94
N ASP A 289 8.49 6.87 4.32
CA ASP A 289 8.04 7.13 5.70
C ASP A 289 6.85 6.26 6.11
N ALA A 290 5.95 5.96 5.17
CA ALA A 290 4.79 5.09 5.40
C ALA A 290 5.14 3.59 5.34
N ILE A 291 6.30 3.21 4.83
CA ILE A 291 6.75 1.82 4.72
C ILE A 291 7.83 1.51 5.77
N ASN A 292 9.08 1.88 5.56
CA ASN A 292 10.13 1.63 6.55
C ASN A 292 10.03 2.60 7.74
N GLY A 293 9.66 3.87 7.48
CA GLY A 293 9.51 4.87 8.54
C GLY A 293 8.43 4.53 9.56
N ILE A 294 7.33 3.87 9.17
CA ILE A 294 6.32 3.43 10.14
C ILE A 294 6.84 2.31 11.05
N VAL A 295 7.73 1.42 10.55
CA VAL A 295 8.42 0.43 11.38
C VAL A 295 9.31 1.12 12.41
N CYS A 296 10.08 2.13 11.98
CA CYS A 296 10.92 2.94 12.89
C CYS A 296 10.08 3.67 13.94
N HIS A 297 8.94 4.24 13.55
CA HIS A 297 8.01 4.94 14.44
C HIS A 297 7.49 4.01 15.55
N PHE A 298 6.93 2.86 15.18
CA PHE A 298 6.46 1.87 16.16
C PHE A 298 7.62 1.30 16.99
N GLY A 299 8.78 1.05 16.36
CA GLY A 299 9.98 0.61 17.07
C GLY A 299 10.37 1.56 18.19
N LYS A 300 10.40 2.86 17.91
CA LYS A 300 10.66 3.91 18.92
C LYS A 300 9.60 3.91 20.02
N ALA A 301 8.32 3.81 19.65
CA ALA A 301 7.21 3.80 20.63
C ALA A 301 7.26 2.58 21.55
N CYS A 302 7.66 1.40 21.05
CA CYS A 302 7.73 0.14 21.80
C CYS A 302 9.14 -0.16 22.39
N GLY A 303 10.11 0.73 22.22
CA GLY A 303 11.49 0.53 22.71
C GLY A 303 12.31 -0.52 21.94
N VAL A 304 11.93 -0.85 20.73
CA VAL A 304 12.62 -1.78 19.82
C VAL A 304 13.50 -1.02 18.84
N LYS A 305 14.80 -1.33 18.79
CA LYS A 305 15.74 -0.69 17.84
C LYS A 305 15.50 -1.18 16.41
N THR A 306 15.60 -0.26 15.44
CA THR A 306 15.37 -0.53 14.02
C THR A 306 16.50 -0.02 13.11
N PRO A 307 17.79 -0.29 13.40
CA PRO A 307 18.91 0.34 12.71
C PRO A 307 18.93 0.07 11.20
N ILE A 308 18.43 -1.08 10.75
CA ILE A 308 18.37 -1.41 9.31
C ILE A 308 17.26 -0.60 8.63
N ASN A 309 16.06 -0.54 9.22
CA ASN A 309 14.96 0.26 8.67
C ASN A 309 15.29 1.76 8.70
N ASP A 310 15.92 2.26 9.77
CA ASP A 310 16.38 3.65 9.86
C ASP A 310 17.37 3.98 8.74
N ARG A 311 18.34 3.09 8.48
CA ARG A 311 19.33 3.25 7.41
C ARG A 311 18.67 3.20 6.02
N ILE A 312 17.67 2.34 5.79
CA ILE A 312 16.91 2.31 4.54
C ILE A 312 16.20 3.66 4.33
N VAL A 313 15.53 4.20 5.35
CA VAL A 313 14.87 5.52 5.29
C VAL A 313 15.87 6.61 4.93
N GLU A 314 17.02 6.66 5.62
CA GLU A 314 18.08 7.64 5.36
C GLU A 314 18.55 7.60 3.90
N ILE A 315 18.86 6.39 3.39
CA ILE A 315 19.38 6.22 2.02
C ILE A 315 18.32 6.64 0.99
N VAL A 316 17.07 6.19 1.16
CA VAL A 316 16.00 6.51 0.20
C VAL A 316 15.70 8.01 0.20
N LYS A 317 15.72 8.69 1.35
CA LYS A 317 15.60 10.16 1.42
C LYS A 317 16.75 10.89 0.75
N LYS A 318 17.98 10.38 0.84
CA LYS A 318 19.10 10.91 0.06
C LYS A 318 18.90 10.71 -1.45
N CYS A 319 18.28 9.60 -1.85
CA CYS A 319 17.92 9.38 -3.25
C CYS A 319 16.81 10.36 -3.72
N GLU A 320 15.81 10.63 -2.89
CA GLU A 320 14.76 11.63 -3.19
C GLU A 320 15.32 13.03 -3.40
N SER A 321 16.31 13.43 -2.58
CA SER A 321 16.96 14.74 -2.70
C SER A 321 18.01 14.82 -3.82
N GLY A 322 18.28 13.71 -4.52
CA GLY A 322 19.34 13.63 -5.53
C GLY A 322 20.76 13.58 -4.96
N ALA A 323 20.92 13.51 -3.63
CA ALA A 323 22.24 13.41 -2.98
C ALA A 323 22.87 12.00 -3.15
N LEU A 324 22.07 11.01 -3.51
CA LEU A 324 22.51 9.65 -3.78
C LEU A 324 21.70 9.07 -4.96
N THR A 325 22.31 8.19 -5.74
CA THR A 325 21.60 7.46 -6.80
C THR A 325 21.35 6.02 -6.36
N PRO A 326 20.13 5.47 -6.53
CA PRO A 326 19.86 4.06 -6.28
C PRO A 326 20.77 3.17 -7.13
N CYS A 327 21.60 2.32 -6.48
CA CYS A 327 22.50 1.39 -7.17
C CYS A 327 22.88 0.22 -6.27
N ALA A 328 23.37 -0.87 -6.86
CA ALA A 328 23.72 -2.09 -6.14
C ALA A 328 24.81 -1.88 -5.08
N GLU A 329 25.72 -0.94 -5.29
CA GLU A 329 26.80 -0.59 -4.38
C GLU A 329 26.32 -0.02 -3.06
N ASN A 330 25.12 0.58 -3.02
CA ASN A 330 24.53 1.14 -1.80
C ASN A 330 24.31 0.09 -0.70
N ILE A 331 24.32 -1.20 -1.05
CA ILE A 331 24.23 -2.27 -0.04
C ILE A 331 25.41 -2.24 0.95
N LYS A 332 26.57 -1.72 0.54
CA LYS A 332 27.76 -1.57 1.40
C LYS A 332 27.54 -0.53 2.52
N LEU A 333 26.57 0.37 2.37
CA LEU A 333 26.22 1.35 3.41
C LEU A 333 25.60 0.71 4.67
N PHE A 334 25.44 -0.61 4.68
CA PHE A 334 24.96 -1.39 5.83
C PHE A 334 26.06 -2.20 6.51
N ASP A 335 27.31 -2.16 6.04
CA ASP A 335 28.38 -3.05 6.53
C ASP A 335 28.67 -2.86 8.02
N ASP A 336 28.52 -1.65 8.55
CA ASP A 336 28.66 -1.30 9.97
C ASP A 336 27.51 -1.85 10.86
N LEU A 337 26.41 -2.33 10.26
CA LEU A 337 25.25 -2.88 10.95
C LEU A 337 25.12 -4.41 10.84
N LEU A 338 26.06 -5.11 10.16
CA LEU A 338 25.94 -6.54 9.86
C LEU A 338 26.64 -7.47 10.88
#